data_7817cce62378b1550ab15d538a5e7576
#
_entry.id   7817cce62378b1550ab15d538a5e7576
#
_cell.length_a   1.000
_cell.length_b   1.000
_cell.length_c   1.000
_cell.angle_alpha   90.00
_cell.angle_beta   90.00
_cell.angle_gamma   90.00
#
_symmetry.space_group_name_H-M   'P 1'
#
loop_
_entity.id
_entity.type
_entity.pdbx_description
1 polymer ?
#
loop_
_entity_poly.entity_id
_entity_poly.type
_entity_poly.pdbx_seq_one_letter_code
_entity_poly.pdbx_strand_id
1 'polypeptide(L)'
;RTDIFADPGAAGSFLTSMHEATLRSGWHLYTFAVMPNHFHMMLRTPRANHARGMHLMLSGFAIRFNGLRDERGHVFQGRYHAKKMPSTISAGRLFDYINLNPVRKGLMSVDDLARSELSAIRGLCKPALRGETRPGEALERFIGYPDKPEGWASYNAHLKKVCLEDPEATLFVSTWTSGEIID
;
A
#
# COMPACT_ATOMS: atom_id res chain seq x y z
N ARG A 1 5.03 17.25 9.87
CA ARG A 1 4.78 15.78 9.85
C ARG A 1 6.11 15.07 9.95
N THR A 2 6.23 14.15 10.88
CA THR A 2 7.47 13.38 11.09
C THR A 2 7.52 12.22 10.10
N ASP A 3 8.68 12.00 9.48
CA ASP A 3 8.90 10.93 8.50
C ASP A 3 9.20 9.60 9.24
N ILE A 4 8.17 9.07 9.92
CA ILE A 4 8.30 7.90 10.80
C ILE A 4 8.75 6.63 10.07
N PHE A 5 8.40 6.48 8.79
CA PHE A 5 8.77 5.33 7.97
C PHE A 5 10.07 5.53 7.17
N ALA A 6 10.74 6.69 7.30
CA ALA A 6 12.08 6.88 6.76
C ALA A 6 13.13 6.04 7.51
N ASP A 7 12.85 5.67 8.77
CA ASP A 7 13.64 4.72 9.53
C ASP A 7 13.33 3.28 9.08
N PRO A 8 14.33 2.49 8.63
CA PRO A 8 14.10 1.12 8.14
C PRO A 8 13.52 0.18 9.20
N GLY A 9 13.87 0.36 10.49
CA GLY A 9 13.33 -0.43 11.58
C GLY A 9 11.86 -0.15 11.83
N ALA A 10 11.47 1.13 11.75
CA ALA A 10 10.07 1.53 11.83
C ALA A 10 9.26 1.02 10.64
N ALA A 11 9.78 1.16 9.41
CA ALA A 11 9.14 0.65 8.21
C ALA A 11 8.95 -0.88 8.28
N GLY A 12 9.98 -1.63 8.67
CA GLY A 12 9.90 -3.08 8.85
C GLY A 12 8.87 -3.49 9.92
N SER A 13 8.82 -2.77 11.05
CA SER A 13 7.84 -2.99 12.11
C SER A 13 6.41 -2.71 11.65
N PHE A 14 6.23 -1.71 10.78
CA PHE A 14 4.93 -1.42 10.17
C PHE A 14 4.49 -2.54 9.22
N LEU A 15 5.36 -3.00 8.31
CA LEU A 15 5.07 -4.10 7.41
C LEU A 15 4.70 -5.37 8.18
N THR A 16 5.41 -5.68 9.27
CA THR A 16 5.09 -6.80 10.17
C THR A 16 3.68 -6.66 10.73
N SER A 17 3.34 -5.48 11.26
CA SER A 17 2.01 -5.22 11.83
C SER A 17 0.90 -5.29 10.79
N MET A 18 1.16 -4.82 9.57
CA MET A 18 0.24 -4.90 8.44
C MET A 18 -0.03 -6.35 8.04
N HIS A 19 1.00 -7.16 7.90
CA HIS A 19 0.85 -8.57 7.55
C HIS A 19 0.13 -9.37 8.64
N GLU A 20 0.46 -9.16 9.92
CA GLU A 20 -0.23 -9.79 11.05
C GLU A 20 -1.71 -9.42 11.10
N ALA A 21 -2.04 -8.14 10.90
CA ALA A 21 -3.42 -7.68 10.88
C ALA A 21 -4.19 -8.27 9.69
N THR A 22 -3.56 -8.32 8.51
CA THR A 22 -4.12 -8.92 7.30
C THR A 22 -4.48 -10.39 7.54
N LEU A 23 -3.54 -11.18 8.09
CA LEU A 23 -3.74 -12.58 8.41
C LEU A 23 -4.87 -12.78 9.44
N ARG A 24 -4.77 -12.11 10.60
CA ARG A 24 -5.74 -12.25 11.69
C ARG A 24 -7.15 -11.78 11.34
N SER A 25 -7.26 -10.77 10.48
CA SER A 25 -8.55 -10.24 10.05
C SER A 25 -9.13 -10.98 8.85
N GLY A 26 -8.35 -11.82 8.18
CA GLY A 26 -8.73 -12.51 6.95
C GLY A 26 -8.94 -11.53 5.80
N TRP A 27 -8.16 -10.46 5.75
CA TRP A 27 -8.22 -9.48 4.68
C TRP A 27 -7.58 -9.99 3.39
N HIS A 28 -8.05 -9.49 2.26
CA HIS A 28 -7.37 -9.63 0.99
C HIS A 28 -6.65 -8.31 0.71
N LEU A 29 -5.39 -8.22 1.05
CA LEU A 29 -4.57 -7.04 0.78
C LEU A 29 -4.08 -7.09 -0.66
N TYR A 30 -4.63 -6.25 -1.52
CA TYR A 30 -4.36 -6.21 -2.95
C TYR A 30 -3.09 -5.46 -3.28
N THR A 31 -2.89 -4.29 -2.71
CA THR A 31 -1.66 -3.52 -2.83
C THR A 31 -1.47 -2.58 -1.65
N PHE A 32 -0.24 -2.13 -1.48
CA PHE A 32 0.14 -1.08 -0.56
C PHE A 32 1.36 -0.32 -1.07
N ALA A 33 1.53 0.90 -0.56
CA ALA A 33 2.74 1.69 -0.67
C ALA A 33 2.99 2.41 0.65
N VAL A 34 4.18 2.23 1.22
CA VAL A 34 4.62 2.92 2.44
C VAL A 34 5.49 4.10 2.02
N MET A 35 5.05 5.29 2.40
CA MET A 35 5.72 6.57 2.15
C MET A 35 6.42 7.03 3.43
N PRO A 36 7.35 7.99 3.41
CA PRO A 36 8.08 8.38 4.62
C PRO A 36 7.20 8.75 5.82
N ASN A 37 6.02 9.34 5.60
CA ASN A 37 5.15 9.86 6.67
C ASN A 37 3.69 9.38 6.60
N HIS A 38 3.36 8.51 5.67
CA HIS A 38 2.01 7.93 5.51
C HIS A 38 2.09 6.63 4.71
N PHE A 39 0.97 5.95 4.59
CA PHE A 39 0.86 4.76 3.76
C PHE A 39 -0.48 4.73 3.04
N HIS A 40 -0.53 3.97 1.97
CA HIS A 40 -1.73 3.64 1.22
C HIS A 40 -1.92 2.14 1.16
N MET A 41 -3.16 1.70 1.25
CA MET A 41 -3.53 0.29 1.14
C MET A 41 -4.81 0.15 0.32
N MET A 42 -4.89 -0.90 -0.49
CA MET A 42 -6.12 -1.35 -1.10
C MET A 42 -6.41 -2.77 -0.65
N LEU A 43 -7.54 -2.96 0.00
CA LEU A 43 -7.89 -4.25 0.58
C LEU A 43 -9.40 -4.56 0.46
N ARG A 44 -9.73 -5.82 0.57
CA ARG A 44 -11.10 -6.29 0.74
C ARG A 44 -11.24 -6.92 2.11
N THR A 45 -12.33 -6.59 2.80
CA THR A 45 -12.66 -7.11 4.13
C THR A 45 -13.87 -8.07 4.03
N PRO A 46 -13.65 -9.38 3.79
CA PRO A 46 -14.76 -10.32 3.61
C PRO A 46 -15.71 -10.40 4.79
N ARG A 47 -15.22 -10.06 5.98
CA ARG A 47 -15.96 -10.14 7.25
C ARG A 47 -16.46 -8.79 7.77
N ALA A 48 -16.42 -7.73 6.96
CA ALA A 48 -16.78 -6.37 7.35
C ALA A 48 -16.11 -5.88 8.66
N ASN A 49 -14.87 -6.27 8.89
CA ASN A 49 -14.12 -6.06 10.13
C ASN A 49 -12.95 -5.08 10.00
N HIS A 50 -13.02 -4.14 9.01
CA HIS A 50 -11.91 -3.23 8.71
C HIS A 50 -11.46 -2.43 9.94
N ALA A 51 -12.40 -1.86 10.72
CA ALA A 51 -12.06 -1.05 11.89
C ALA A 51 -11.28 -1.85 12.95
N ARG A 52 -11.66 -3.10 13.18
CA ARG A 52 -10.93 -3.98 14.12
C ARG A 52 -9.54 -4.33 13.60
N GLY A 53 -9.42 -4.63 12.31
CA GLY A 53 -8.12 -4.95 11.70
C GLY A 53 -7.18 -3.74 11.67
N MET A 54 -7.71 -2.55 11.34
CA MET A 54 -6.94 -1.30 11.40
C MET A 54 -6.46 -0.98 12.81
N HIS A 55 -7.34 -1.16 13.82
CA HIS A 55 -6.93 -1.01 15.20
C HIS A 55 -5.80 -1.96 15.57
N LEU A 56 -5.89 -3.24 15.19
CA LEU A 56 -4.86 -4.23 15.43
C LEU A 56 -3.52 -3.83 14.77
N MET A 57 -3.56 -3.39 13.51
CA MET A 57 -2.40 -2.96 12.76
C MET A 57 -1.72 -1.74 13.37
N LEU A 58 -2.49 -0.67 13.60
CA LEU A 58 -1.95 0.61 14.06
C LEU A 58 -1.46 0.53 15.51
N SER A 59 -2.19 -0.17 16.38
CA SER A 59 -1.77 -0.39 17.78
C SER A 59 -0.54 -1.29 17.86
N GLY A 60 -0.49 -2.36 17.06
CA GLY A 60 0.67 -3.25 16.98
C GLY A 60 1.92 -2.50 16.51
N PHE A 61 1.78 -1.66 15.50
CA PHE A 61 2.87 -0.79 15.06
C PHE A 61 3.30 0.20 16.14
N ALA A 62 2.34 0.91 16.76
CA ALA A 62 2.66 1.91 17.79
C ALA A 62 3.45 1.31 18.97
N ILE A 63 3.07 0.10 19.41
CA ILE A 63 3.81 -0.62 20.46
C ILE A 63 5.25 -0.91 20.03
N ARG A 64 5.45 -1.44 18.80
CA ARG A 64 6.77 -1.75 18.28
C ARG A 64 7.61 -0.49 18.06
N PHE A 65 7.03 0.54 17.49
CA PHE A 65 7.69 1.82 17.22
C PHE A 65 8.18 2.48 18.51
N ASN A 66 7.31 2.59 19.50
CA ASN A 66 7.66 3.16 20.80
C ASN A 66 8.72 2.32 21.51
N GLY A 67 8.65 0.99 21.41
CA GLY A 67 9.68 0.10 21.95
C GLY A 67 11.05 0.24 21.29
N LEU A 68 11.09 0.47 19.95
CA LEU A 68 12.35 0.72 19.22
C LEU A 68 13.02 2.04 19.63
N ARG A 69 12.25 3.02 20.06
CA ARG A 69 12.73 4.37 20.38
C ARG A 69 12.83 4.67 21.87
N ASP A 70 12.41 3.71 22.70
CA ASP A 70 12.22 3.93 24.15
C ASP A 70 11.36 5.15 24.47
N GLU A 71 10.32 5.36 23.63
CA GLU A 71 9.39 6.48 23.71
C GLU A 71 8.00 6.00 24.15
N ARG A 72 7.16 6.93 24.58
CA ARG A 72 5.75 6.68 24.93
C ARG A 72 4.88 7.73 24.27
N GLY A 73 3.67 7.35 23.86
CA GLY A 73 2.69 8.29 23.34
C GLY A 73 2.04 7.83 22.03
N HIS A 74 1.26 8.73 21.44
CA HIS A 74 0.57 8.48 20.17
C HIS A 74 1.52 8.63 19.00
N VAL A 75 1.60 7.60 18.15
CA VAL A 75 2.40 7.62 16.91
C VAL A 75 1.63 8.28 15.77
N PHE A 76 0.30 8.05 15.71
CA PHE A 76 -0.57 8.63 14.68
C PHE A 76 -1.38 9.80 15.21
N GLN A 77 -1.45 10.89 14.43
CA GLN A 77 -2.19 12.11 14.78
C GLN A 77 -3.63 12.07 14.25
N GLY A 78 -4.43 11.13 14.66
CA GLY A 78 -5.82 11.07 14.24
C GLY A 78 -6.27 9.69 13.77
N ARG A 79 -7.46 9.65 13.20
CA ARG A 79 -8.04 8.41 12.67
C ARG A 79 -7.55 8.18 11.24
N TYR A 80 -7.50 6.91 10.83
CA TYR A 80 -7.31 6.55 9.44
C TYR A 80 -8.55 6.93 8.61
N HIS A 81 -8.36 7.18 7.34
CA HIS A 81 -9.44 7.41 6.39
C HIS A 81 -9.70 6.13 5.58
N ALA A 82 -10.98 5.79 5.44
CA ALA A 82 -11.43 4.64 4.68
C ALA A 82 -12.46 5.06 3.65
N LYS A 83 -12.34 4.59 2.41
CA LYS A 83 -13.32 4.80 1.37
C LYS A 83 -13.65 3.51 0.64
N LYS A 84 -14.94 3.21 0.55
CA LYS A 84 -15.43 2.06 -0.22
C LYS A 84 -15.30 2.34 -1.72
N MET A 85 -14.71 1.41 -2.45
CA MET A 85 -14.59 1.51 -3.90
C MET A 85 -15.93 1.24 -4.59
N PRO A 86 -16.40 2.16 -5.45
CA PRO A 86 -17.72 2.04 -6.07
C PRO A 86 -17.77 1.09 -7.26
N SER A 87 -16.64 0.86 -7.96
CA SER A 87 -16.60 0.05 -9.18
C SER A 87 -15.24 -0.59 -9.43
N THR A 88 -15.21 -1.58 -10.33
CA THR A 88 -13.97 -2.25 -10.78
C THR A 88 -13.04 -1.30 -11.54
N ILE A 89 -13.59 -0.38 -12.36
CA ILE A 89 -12.79 0.62 -13.09
C ILE A 89 -12.09 1.56 -12.10
N SER A 90 -12.81 2.03 -11.08
CA SER A 90 -12.22 2.85 -10.02
C SER A 90 -11.16 2.08 -9.24
N ALA A 91 -11.36 0.77 -9.05
CA ALA A 91 -10.39 -0.11 -8.38
C ALA A 91 -9.08 -0.23 -9.17
N GLY A 92 -9.12 -0.38 -10.50
CA GLY A 92 -7.93 -0.41 -11.35
C GLY A 92 -7.12 0.90 -11.27
N ARG A 93 -7.79 2.04 -11.38
CA ARG A 93 -7.14 3.36 -11.23
C ARG A 93 -6.53 3.56 -9.84
N LEU A 94 -7.21 3.10 -8.79
CA LEU A 94 -6.69 3.16 -7.43
C LEU A 94 -5.46 2.24 -7.27
N PHE A 95 -5.50 1.05 -7.86
CA PHE A 95 -4.38 0.12 -7.85
C PHE A 95 -3.13 0.76 -8.48
N ASP A 96 -3.26 1.34 -9.68
CA ASP A 96 -2.19 2.08 -10.34
C ASP A 96 -1.70 3.26 -9.50
N TYR A 97 -2.63 4.02 -8.97
CA TYR A 97 -2.32 5.18 -8.14
C TYR A 97 -1.47 4.81 -6.92
N ILE A 98 -1.90 3.81 -6.15
CA ILE A 98 -1.16 3.39 -4.96
C ILE A 98 0.24 2.91 -5.35
N ASN A 99 0.35 2.11 -6.40
CA ASN A 99 1.62 1.59 -6.86
C ASN A 99 2.56 2.67 -7.41
N LEU A 100 2.03 3.71 -8.06
CA LEU A 100 2.82 4.84 -8.58
C LEU A 100 3.09 5.94 -7.56
N ASN A 101 2.48 5.93 -6.39
CA ASN A 101 2.65 7.00 -5.40
C ASN A 101 4.13 7.26 -5.04
N PRO A 102 4.97 6.24 -4.75
CA PRO A 102 6.39 6.46 -4.49
C PRO A 102 7.14 7.07 -5.67
N VAL A 103 6.77 6.68 -6.90
CA VAL A 103 7.41 7.19 -8.13
C VAL A 103 7.05 8.66 -8.36
N ARG A 104 5.76 9.01 -8.26
CA ARG A 104 5.26 10.39 -8.41
C ARG A 104 5.82 11.36 -7.37
N LYS A 105 6.22 10.85 -6.21
CA LYS A 105 6.90 11.65 -5.16
C LYS A 105 8.42 11.68 -5.33
N GLY A 106 8.96 11.12 -6.42
CA GLY A 106 10.39 11.12 -6.69
C GLY A 106 11.22 10.25 -5.75
N LEU A 107 10.59 9.33 -5.02
CA LEU A 107 11.29 8.47 -4.05
C LEU A 107 11.99 7.30 -4.73
N MET A 108 11.50 6.86 -5.87
CA MET A 108 12.08 5.75 -6.64
C MET A 108 11.56 5.75 -8.08
N SER A 109 12.21 4.96 -8.96
CA SER A 109 11.72 4.73 -10.32
C SER A 109 10.67 3.60 -10.35
N VAL A 110 9.96 3.46 -11.48
CA VAL A 110 9.02 2.33 -11.69
C VAL A 110 9.76 0.99 -11.59
N ASP A 111 10.99 0.92 -12.09
CA ASP A 111 11.79 -0.31 -12.05
C ASP A 111 12.26 -0.67 -10.62
N ASP A 112 12.37 0.30 -9.74
CA ASP A 112 12.73 0.08 -8.34
C ASP A 112 11.58 -0.48 -7.50
N LEU A 113 10.32 -0.27 -7.91
CA LEU A 113 9.14 -0.81 -7.21
C LEU A 113 9.23 -2.32 -7.00
N ALA A 114 9.76 -3.06 -7.99
CA ALA A 114 9.92 -4.51 -7.92
C ALA A 114 11.00 -4.98 -6.91
N ARG A 115 11.81 -4.06 -6.40
CA ARG A 115 12.87 -4.33 -5.40
C ARG A 115 12.49 -3.83 -4.01
N SER A 116 11.61 -2.84 -3.94
CA SER A 116 11.23 -2.16 -2.70
C SER A 116 10.30 -3.03 -1.83
N GLU A 117 10.67 -3.21 -0.57
CA GLU A 117 9.80 -3.84 0.44
C GLU A 117 8.60 -2.96 0.80
N LEU A 118 8.69 -1.67 0.55
CA LEU A 118 7.68 -0.67 0.85
C LEU A 118 6.57 -0.61 -0.22
N SER A 119 6.60 -1.52 -1.20
CA SER A 119 5.62 -1.66 -2.27
C SER A 119 5.18 -3.10 -2.48
N ALA A 120 3.88 -3.31 -2.68
CA ALA A 120 3.34 -4.63 -3.02
C ALA A 120 3.81 -5.16 -4.39
N ILE A 121 4.33 -4.31 -5.28
CA ILE A 121 4.87 -4.69 -6.60
C ILE A 121 6.02 -5.70 -6.49
N ARG A 122 6.82 -5.62 -5.42
CA ARG A 122 7.85 -6.64 -5.15
C ARG A 122 7.24 -8.05 -5.10
N GLY A 123 6.12 -8.21 -4.42
CA GLY A 123 5.38 -9.49 -4.34
C GLY A 123 4.74 -9.88 -5.68
N LEU A 124 4.38 -8.93 -6.55
CA LEU A 124 3.89 -9.22 -7.88
C LEU A 124 4.99 -9.86 -8.72
N CYS A 125 6.17 -9.23 -8.78
CA CYS A 125 7.33 -9.71 -9.56
C CYS A 125 8.03 -10.94 -8.93
N LYS A 126 7.88 -11.15 -7.63
CA LYS A 126 8.49 -12.26 -6.87
C LYS A 126 7.43 -12.93 -5.99
N PRO A 127 6.63 -13.87 -6.50
CA PRO A 127 5.51 -14.47 -5.77
C PRO A 127 5.87 -15.06 -4.41
N ALA A 128 7.10 -15.59 -4.24
CA ALA A 128 7.58 -16.10 -2.96
C ALA A 128 7.67 -15.03 -1.85
N LEU A 129 7.66 -13.74 -2.22
CA LEU A 129 7.74 -12.61 -1.28
C LEU A 129 6.38 -11.94 -1.01
N ARG A 130 5.28 -12.49 -1.53
CA ARG A 130 3.94 -11.92 -1.36
C ARG A 130 3.46 -11.92 0.07
N GLY A 131 3.84 -12.92 0.86
CA GLY A 131 3.27 -13.12 2.18
C GLY A 131 1.73 -13.22 2.11
N GLU A 132 1.04 -12.36 2.86
CA GLU A 132 -0.43 -12.29 2.89
C GLU A 132 -1.04 -11.36 1.81
N THR A 133 -0.21 -10.77 0.96
CA THR A 133 -0.69 -9.90 -0.12
C THR A 133 -1.17 -10.68 -1.34
N ARG A 134 -2.13 -10.10 -2.07
CA ARG A 134 -2.74 -10.69 -3.26
C ARG A 134 -2.66 -9.77 -4.48
N PRO A 135 -1.48 -9.24 -4.82
CA PRO A 135 -1.36 -8.30 -5.93
C PRO A 135 -1.66 -8.96 -7.29
N GLY A 136 -1.43 -10.26 -7.42
CA GLY A 136 -1.78 -11.01 -8.62
C GLY A 136 -3.28 -11.08 -8.86
N GLU A 137 -4.08 -11.36 -7.81
CA GLU A 137 -5.56 -11.31 -7.89
C GLU A 137 -6.05 -9.92 -8.33
N ALA A 138 -5.43 -8.87 -7.82
CA ALA A 138 -5.78 -7.51 -8.19
C ALA A 138 -5.39 -7.20 -9.64
N LEU A 139 -4.23 -7.65 -10.08
CA LEU A 139 -3.75 -7.48 -11.44
C LEU A 139 -4.71 -8.11 -12.47
N GLU A 140 -5.12 -9.35 -12.24
CA GLU A 140 -6.08 -10.05 -13.10
C GLU A 140 -7.47 -9.39 -13.08
N ARG A 141 -7.95 -9.08 -11.89
CA ARG A 141 -9.33 -8.63 -11.70
C ARG A 141 -9.57 -7.19 -12.10
N PHE A 142 -8.62 -6.29 -11.86
CA PHE A 142 -8.82 -4.84 -11.99
C PHE A 142 -8.10 -4.24 -13.19
N ILE A 143 -6.99 -4.85 -13.60
CA ILE A 143 -6.15 -4.37 -14.71
C ILE A 143 -6.32 -5.23 -15.96
N GLY A 144 -6.59 -6.53 -15.78
CA GLY A 144 -6.80 -7.47 -16.90
C GLY A 144 -5.52 -8.15 -17.41
N TYR A 145 -4.40 -8.04 -16.69
CA TYR A 145 -3.18 -8.79 -17.00
C TYR A 145 -3.09 -10.07 -16.17
N PRO A 146 -2.61 -11.17 -16.74
CA PRO A 146 -2.47 -12.43 -16.02
C PRO A 146 -1.39 -12.35 -14.93
N ASP A 147 -1.58 -13.07 -13.83
CA ASP A 147 -0.58 -13.20 -12.75
C ASP A 147 0.56 -14.15 -13.15
N LYS A 148 1.30 -13.76 -14.18
CA LYS A 148 2.42 -14.47 -14.81
C LYS A 148 3.51 -13.49 -15.22
N PRO A 149 4.75 -13.93 -15.49
CA PRO A 149 5.84 -13.05 -15.88
C PRO A 149 5.51 -12.09 -17.03
N GLU A 150 4.77 -12.55 -18.04
CA GLU A 150 4.35 -11.71 -19.18
C GLU A 150 3.39 -10.61 -18.75
N GLY A 151 2.44 -10.93 -17.88
CA GLY A 151 1.49 -9.96 -17.34
C GLY A 151 2.17 -8.95 -16.41
N TRP A 152 3.15 -9.36 -15.63
CA TRP A 152 3.95 -8.46 -14.79
C TRP A 152 4.80 -7.50 -15.62
N ALA A 153 5.41 -7.99 -16.72
CA ALA A 153 6.15 -7.15 -17.66
C ALA A 153 5.20 -6.14 -18.35
N SER A 154 4.02 -6.60 -18.77
CA SER A 154 2.99 -5.73 -19.36
C SER A 154 2.52 -4.67 -18.37
N TYR A 155 2.35 -5.04 -17.10
CA TYR A 155 1.95 -4.09 -16.07
C TYR A 155 3.06 -3.07 -15.75
N ASN A 156 4.31 -3.48 -15.73
CA ASN A 156 5.44 -2.54 -15.59
C ASN A 156 5.47 -1.53 -16.75
N ALA A 157 5.28 -1.98 -17.99
CA ALA A 157 5.18 -1.09 -19.15
C ALA A 157 3.96 -0.14 -19.05
N HIS A 158 2.82 -0.65 -18.58
CA HIS A 158 1.62 0.15 -18.30
C HIS A 158 1.91 1.24 -17.26
N LEU A 159 2.54 0.91 -16.14
CA LEU A 159 2.89 1.90 -15.11
C LEU A 159 3.83 2.98 -15.64
N LYS A 160 4.83 2.63 -16.47
CA LYS A 160 5.72 3.59 -17.12
C LYS A 160 4.94 4.54 -18.03
N LYS A 161 3.99 4.01 -18.83
CA LYS A 161 3.13 4.81 -19.70
C LYS A 161 2.24 5.76 -18.90
N VAL A 162 1.53 5.24 -17.89
CA VAL A 162 0.66 6.06 -17.01
C VAL A 162 1.46 7.16 -16.30
N CYS A 163 2.69 6.88 -15.88
CA CYS A 163 3.54 7.87 -15.23
C CYS A 163 3.93 9.02 -16.17
N LEU A 164 4.06 8.76 -17.49
CA LEU A 164 4.42 9.76 -18.50
C LEU A 164 3.21 10.56 -18.99
N GLU A 165 2.05 9.91 -19.14
CA GLU A 165 0.85 10.49 -19.78
C GLU A 165 -0.03 11.26 -18.79
N ASP A 166 0.02 10.95 -17.50
CA ASP A 166 -0.83 11.58 -16.48
C ASP A 166 -0.03 12.01 -15.24
N PRO A 167 0.79 13.08 -15.38
CA PRO A 167 1.44 13.69 -14.22
C PRO A 167 0.40 14.32 -13.26
N GLU A 168 -0.82 14.60 -13.72
CA GLU A 168 -1.92 15.16 -12.94
C GLU A 168 -2.92 14.11 -12.40
N ALA A 169 -2.69 12.83 -12.56
CA ALA A 169 -3.40 11.84 -11.75
C ALA A 169 -3.27 12.14 -10.24
N THR A 170 -2.37 13.06 -9.92
CA THR A 170 -2.31 13.80 -8.64
C THR A 170 -3.60 14.54 -8.31
N LEU A 171 -4.36 15.07 -9.29
CA LEU A 171 -5.62 15.80 -9.05
C LEU A 171 -6.75 14.90 -8.56
N PHE A 172 -6.82 13.68 -9.06
CA PHE A 172 -7.79 12.69 -8.55
C PHE A 172 -7.51 12.33 -7.09
N VAL A 173 -6.32 12.60 -6.63
CA VAL A 173 -5.76 12.31 -5.33
C VAL A 173 -5.66 13.52 -4.44
N SER A 174 -5.67 14.75 -4.97
CA SER A 174 -5.62 15.95 -4.13
C SER A 174 -6.82 16.07 -3.19
N THR A 175 -7.95 15.41 -3.52
CA THR A 175 -9.06 15.20 -2.59
C THR A 175 -8.81 14.11 -1.54
N TRP A 176 -7.68 13.40 -1.63
CA TRP A 176 -7.34 12.25 -0.80
C TRP A 176 -6.04 12.45 -0.01
N THR A 177 -5.41 13.61 -0.16
CA THR A 177 -4.18 13.92 0.54
C THR A 177 -4.42 14.93 1.63
N SER A 178 -4.11 14.58 2.79
CA SER A 178 -3.47 15.37 3.82
C SER A 178 -3.40 14.59 5.13
N GLY A 179 -2.43 13.68 5.20
CA GLY A 179 -2.13 12.96 6.43
C GLY A 179 -3.17 11.92 6.81
N GLU A 180 -3.85 11.43 5.83
CA GLU A 180 -5.01 10.59 5.97
C GLU A 180 -4.66 9.22 5.41
N ILE A 181 -4.92 8.21 6.19
CA ILE A 181 -4.84 6.81 5.79
C ILE A 181 -6.13 6.52 5.04
N ILE A 182 -6.00 6.03 3.82
CA ILE A 182 -7.15 5.61 3.02
C ILE A 182 -7.13 4.10 2.94
N ASP A 183 -8.18 3.47 3.46
CA ASP A 183 -8.43 2.04 3.36
C ASP A 183 -8.96 1.64 1.98
#